data_e15f2e7003ed8a68ed571bf686851908
#
_entry.id   e15f2e7003ed8a68ed571bf686851908
#
_cell.length_a   1.000
_cell.length_b   1.000
_cell.length_c   1.000
_cell.angle_alpha   90.00
_cell.angle_beta   90.00
_cell.angle_gamma   90.00
#
_symmetry.space_group_name_H-M   'P 1'
#
loop_
_entity.id
_entity.type
_entity.pdbx_description
1 polymer ?
#
loop_
_entity_poly.entity_id
_entity_poly.type
_entity_poly.pdbx_seq_one_letter_code
_entity_poly.pdbx_strand_id
1 'polypeptide(L)'
;MKNINQKTLQLISNETKNSIDPLNIVTPTIYASIFERFASNYNINIEDEKELSKELLTRESLTLTNLQVEISKNVEILDLNTVKAIGAIQDKDERKLQEVLEETKKLKAEIEELKISLYKDELTNIHNRKWLHDTYIDHDTRRFHTTGILAIIDLNYFKIVNDIHGHILGDKVLIFIADRFQKSGFDTIRYGGDEFIMMFEEEISEKKALKILNAIREDILSKKIKGRDSSFIMSFSFGVAQYKKGDELSSIVNLADAKMYKDKEQIKKRVPDITI
;
A
#
# COMPACT_ATOMS: atom_id res chain seq x y z
N MET A 1 -24.41 -3.98 24.69
CA MET A 1 -23.92 -3.87 23.30
C MET A 1 -22.42 -3.71 23.36
N LYS A 2 -21.63 -4.73 22.96
CA LYS A 2 -20.17 -4.62 22.88
C LYS A 2 -19.87 -3.82 21.62
N ASN A 3 -19.27 -2.63 21.79
CA ASN A 3 -18.73 -1.86 20.69
C ASN A 3 -17.70 -2.74 19.95
N ILE A 4 -18.03 -3.14 18.74
CA ILE A 4 -17.10 -3.86 17.87
C ILE A 4 -16.00 -2.85 17.52
N ASN A 5 -14.76 -3.23 17.81
CA ASN A 5 -13.64 -2.34 17.61
C ASN A 5 -13.40 -2.22 16.09
N GLN A 6 -13.46 -1.00 15.57
CA GLN A 6 -13.22 -0.65 14.16
C GLN A 6 -11.95 -1.31 13.58
N LYS A 7 -10.95 -1.58 14.44
CA LYS A 7 -9.72 -2.32 14.08
C LYS A 7 -9.94 -3.79 13.75
N THR A 8 -10.79 -4.46 14.50
CA THR A 8 -11.05 -5.91 14.27
C THR A 8 -11.78 -6.07 12.94
N LEU A 9 -12.67 -5.15 12.60
CA LEU A 9 -13.35 -5.13 11.31
C LEU A 9 -12.37 -4.85 10.16
N GLN A 10 -11.43 -3.95 10.35
CA GLN A 10 -10.42 -3.64 9.36
C GLN A 10 -9.45 -4.82 9.14
N LEU A 11 -9.12 -5.57 10.20
CA LEU A 11 -8.34 -6.82 10.10
C LEU A 11 -9.11 -7.88 9.32
N ILE A 12 -10.38 -8.11 9.65
CA ILE A 12 -11.23 -9.08 8.94
C ILE A 12 -11.41 -8.68 7.47
N SER A 13 -11.62 -7.39 7.20
CA SER A 13 -11.70 -6.87 5.83
C SER A 13 -10.42 -7.11 5.05
N ASN A 14 -9.26 -6.87 5.66
CA ASN A 14 -7.95 -7.10 5.03
C ASN A 14 -7.69 -8.59 4.79
N GLU A 15 -8.00 -9.48 5.75
CA GLU A 15 -7.89 -10.93 5.58
C GLU A 15 -8.84 -11.44 4.51
N THR A 16 -10.05 -10.89 4.45
CA THR A 16 -11.02 -11.19 3.39
C THR A 16 -10.49 -10.75 2.03
N LYS A 17 -9.99 -9.53 1.91
CA LYS A 17 -9.35 -9.03 0.68
C LYS A 17 -8.21 -9.92 0.22
N ASN A 18 -7.30 -10.27 1.11
CA ASN A 18 -6.18 -11.15 0.79
C ASN A 18 -6.62 -12.53 0.30
N SER A 19 -7.76 -13.03 0.79
CA SER A 19 -8.30 -14.35 0.39
C SER A 19 -9.06 -14.29 -0.93
N ILE A 20 -9.59 -13.14 -1.34
CA ILE A 20 -10.29 -12.97 -2.61
C ILE A 20 -9.37 -12.51 -3.75
N ASP A 21 -8.22 -11.93 -3.42
CA ASP A 21 -7.23 -11.44 -4.39
C ASP A 21 -6.83 -12.49 -5.46
N PRO A 22 -6.69 -13.80 -5.12
CA PRO A 22 -6.42 -14.84 -6.11
C PRO A 22 -7.64 -15.29 -6.92
N LEU A 23 -8.85 -14.79 -6.63
CA LEU A 23 -10.08 -15.24 -7.32
C LEU A 23 -10.34 -14.36 -8.56
N ASN A 24 -10.54 -15.01 -9.71
CA ASN A 24 -10.82 -14.33 -10.98
C ASN A 24 -12.17 -13.62 -11.02
N ILE A 25 -13.13 -14.05 -10.19
CA ILE A 25 -14.46 -13.44 -10.08
C ILE A 25 -14.83 -13.43 -8.60
N VAL A 26 -15.11 -12.24 -8.07
CA VAL A 26 -15.60 -12.06 -6.70
C VAL A 26 -17.01 -11.52 -6.77
N THR A 27 -17.99 -12.36 -6.45
CA THR A 27 -19.37 -11.90 -6.26
C THR A 27 -19.56 -11.40 -4.83
N PRO A 28 -20.54 -10.51 -4.57
CA PRO A 28 -20.86 -10.09 -3.21
C PRO A 28 -21.11 -11.26 -2.23
N THR A 29 -21.64 -12.37 -2.73
CA THR A 29 -21.88 -13.59 -1.94
C THR A 29 -20.58 -14.29 -1.55
N ILE A 30 -19.60 -14.37 -2.47
CA ILE A 30 -18.27 -14.94 -2.19
C ILE A 30 -17.52 -14.07 -1.17
N TYR A 31 -17.58 -12.75 -1.33
CA TYR A 31 -17.00 -11.82 -0.36
C TYR A 31 -17.63 -12.01 1.03
N ALA A 32 -18.95 -12.01 1.11
CA ALA A 32 -19.66 -12.18 2.36
C ALA A 32 -19.31 -13.51 3.06
N SER A 33 -19.24 -14.62 2.34
CA SER A 33 -18.92 -15.93 2.92
C SER A 33 -17.47 -16.02 3.45
N ILE A 34 -16.53 -15.39 2.77
CA ILE A 34 -15.13 -15.34 3.20
C ILE A 34 -14.99 -14.40 4.40
N PHE A 35 -15.67 -13.26 4.38
CA PHE A 35 -15.72 -12.31 5.50
C PHE A 35 -16.34 -12.97 6.75
N GLU A 36 -17.46 -13.69 6.61
CA GLU A 36 -18.10 -14.45 7.69
C GLU A 36 -17.16 -15.49 8.31
N ARG A 37 -16.35 -16.16 7.49
CA ARG A 37 -15.36 -17.13 7.97
C ARG A 37 -14.29 -16.47 8.82
N PHE A 38 -13.78 -15.30 8.42
CA PHE A 38 -12.78 -14.58 9.21
C PHE A 38 -13.40 -13.93 10.45
N ALA A 39 -14.59 -13.37 10.36
CA ALA A 39 -15.32 -12.80 11.49
C ALA A 39 -15.54 -13.83 12.60
N SER A 40 -15.89 -15.06 12.24
CA SER A 40 -16.07 -16.16 13.18
C SER A 40 -14.80 -16.48 13.98
N ASN A 41 -13.61 -16.31 13.39
CA ASN A 41 -12.33 -16.50 14.07
C ASN A 41 -12.07 -15.46 15.17
N TYR A 42 -12.73 -14.31 15.11
CA TYR A 42 -12.60 -13.24 16.09
C TYR A 42 -13.76 -13.17 17.10
N ASN A 43 -14.62 -14.22 17.15
CA ASN A 43 -15.82 -14.32 18.03
C ASN A 43 -16.79 -13.13 17.87
N ILE A 44 -16.98 -12.63 16.67
CA ILE A 44 -17.83 -11.52 16.34
C ILE A 44 -19.18 -12.05 15.82
N ASN A 45 -20.29 -11.53 16.34
CA ASN A 45 -21.63 -11.94 15.93
C ASN A 45 -22.08 -11.08 14.73
N ILE A 46 -22.43 -11.74 13.63
CA ILE A 46 -22.50 -11.22 12.25
C ILE A 46 -23.74 -10.35 11.99
N GLU A 47 -24.75 -10.36 12.86
CA GLU A 47 -26.00 -9.64 12.60
C GLU A 47 -25.84 -8.10 12.62
N ASP A 48 -24.96 -7.57 13.47
CA ASP A 48 -24.62 -6.13 13.50
C ASP A 48 -23.62 -5.72 12.40
N GLU A 49 -23.01 -6.70 11.73
CA GLU A 49 -21.90 -6.50 10.78
C GLU A 49 -22.32 -6.50 9.32
N LYS A 50 -23.47 -7.06 8.99
CA LYS A 50 -24.00 -6.98 7.62
C LYS A 50 -24.15 -5.53 7.15
N GLU A 51 -24.49 -4.64 8.06
CA GLU A 51 -24.63 -3.22 7.77
C GLU A 51 -23.28 -2.55 7.54
N LEU A 52 -22.26 -2.90 8.36
CA LEU A 52 -20.91 -2.33 8.28
C LEU A 52 -20.10 -2.90 7.10
N SER A 53 -20.22 -4.21 6.85
CA SER A 53 -19.66 -4.86 5.65
C SER A 53 -20.26 -4.30 4.37
N LYS A 54 -21.57 -4.02 4.40
CA LYS A 54 -22.29 -3.39 3.31
C LYS A 54 -21.85 -1.94 3.11
N GLU A 55 -21.56 -1.21 4.19
CA GLU A 55 -21.06 0.16 4.15
C GLU A 55 -19.63 0.24 3.60
N LEU A 56 -18.74 -0.66 4.02
CA LEU A 56 -17.37 -0.78 3.49
C LEU A 56 -17.36 -1.20 2.01
N LEU A 57 -18.17 -2.21 1.65
CA LEU A 57 -18.35 -2.62 0.25
C LEU A 57 -18.96 -1.50 -0.60
N THR A 58 -19.91 -0.75 -0.05
CA THR A 58 -20.52 0.39 -0.73
C THR A 58 -19.49 1.48 -0.96
N ARG A 59 -18.64 1.76 0.01
CA ARG A 59 -17.59 2.78 -0.07
C ARG A 59 -16.51 2.39 -1.10
N GLU A 60 -16.04 1.14 -1.09
CA GLU A 60 -15.08 0.63 -2.08
C GLU A 60 -15.68 0.55 -3.48
N SER A 61 -16.92 0.07 -3.59
CA SER A 61 -17.67 0.08 -4.85
C SER A 61 -17.90 1.51 -5.37
N LEU A 62 -18.14 2.47 -4.48
CA LEU A 62 -18.30 3.88 -4.86
C LEU A 62 -16.99 4.45 -5.40
N THR A 63 -15.86 4.13 -4.77
CA THR A 63 -14.54 4.57 -5.23
C THR A 63 -14.20 3.99 -6.59
N LEU A 64 -14.45 2.69 -6.82
CA LEU A 64 -14.26 2.05 -8.12
C LEU A 64 -15.21 2.61 -9.19
N THR A 65 -16.48 2.85 -8.82
CA THR A 65 -17.47 3.43 -9.73
C THR A 65 -17.10 4.86 -10.10
N ASN A 66 -16.68 5.67 -9.14
CA ASN A 66 -16.21 7.03 -9.40
C ASN A 66 -15.00 7.05 -10.34
N LEU A 67 -14.05 6.14 -10.12
CA LEU A 67 -12.89 5.99 -10.99
C LEU A 67 -13.27 5.57 -12.42
N GLN A 68 -14.21 4.61 -12.56
CA GLN A 68 -14.73 4.21 -13.88
C GLN A 68 -15.45 5.36 -14.59
N VAL A 69 -16.25 6.13 -13.87
CA VAL A 69 -16.93 7.32 -14.41
C VAL A 69 -15.91 8.36 -14.88
N GLU A 70 -14.86 8.59 -14.10
CA GLU A 70 -13.83 9.57 -14.41
C GLU A 70 -12.97 9.14 -15.62
N ILE A 71 -12.63 7.85 -15.71
CA ILE A 71 -11.96 7.28 -16.88
C ILE A 71 -12.86 7.40 -18.12
N SER A 72 -14.14 7.05 -18.02
CA SER A 72 -15.09 7.15 -19.14
C SER A 72 -15.22 8.59 -19.63
N LYS A 73 -15.31 9.55 -18.71
CA LYS A 73 -15.34 10.99 -19.04
C LYS A 73 -14.07 11.44 -19.74
N ASN A 74 -12.91 10.98 -19.30
CA ASN A 74 -11.63 11.32 -19.92
C ASN A 74 -11.51 10.76 -21.33
N VAL A 75 -12.04 9.55 -21.58
CA VAL A 75 -12.09 8.95 -22.93
C VAL A 75 -13.02 9.75 -23.83
N GLU A 76 -14.20 10.16 -23.38
CA GLU A 76 -15.11 11.00 -24.19
C GLU A 76 -14.49 12.37 -24.55
N ILE A 77 -13.76 12.99 -23.62
CA ILE A 77 -13.06 14.26 -23.90
C ILE A 77 -11.95 14.04 -24.92
N LEU A 78 -11.23 12.91 -24.84
CA LEU A 78 -10.17 12.56 -25.81
C LEU A 78 -10.73 12.38 -27.22
N ASP A 79 -11.86 11.68 -27.36
CA ASP A 79 -12.54 11.47 -28.62
C ASP A 79 -13.03 12.82 -29.19
N LEU A 80 -13.64 13.66 -28.36
CA LEU A 80 -14.08 15.00 -28.78
C LEU A 80 -12.91 15.87 -29.23
N ASN A 81 -11.80 15.86 -28.52
CA ASN A 81 -10.58 16.59 -28.86
C ASN A 81 -9.98 16.09 -30.19
N THR A 82 -10.05 14.79 -30.43
CA THR A 82 -9.61 14.18 -31.69
C THR A 82 -10.45 14.72 -32.87
N VAL A 83 -11.77 14.72 -32.73
CA VAL A 83 -12.68 15.26 -33.75
C VAL A 83 -12.45 16.76 -33.99
N LYS A 84 -12.31 17.54 -32.93
CA LYS A 84 -11.99 19.00 -33.02
C LYS A 84 -10.66 19.22 -33.73
N ALA A 85 -9.62 18.41 -33.41
CA ALA A 85 -8.32 18.53 -34.07
C ALA A 85 -8.40 18.23 -35.57
N ILE A 86 -9.11 17.18 -35.96
CA ILE A 86 -9.31 16.83 -37.38
C ILE A 86 -10.02 17.99 -38.12
N GLY A 87 -11.06 18.54 -37.53
CA GLY A 87 -11.78 19.71 -38.10
C GLY A 87 -10.87 20.92 -38.25
N ALA A 88 -10.09 21.26 -37.21
CA ALA A 88 -9.14 22.37 -37.22
C ALA A 88 -8.06 22.21 -38.30
N ILE A 89 -7.58 20.98 -38.53
CA ILE A 89 -6.62 20.67 -39.59
C ILE A 89 -7.26 20.85 -40.99
N GLN A 90 -8.49 20.36 -41.18
CA GLN A 90 -9.21 20.48 -42.45
C GLN A 90 -9.51 21.95 -42.80
N ASP A 91 -9.89 22.73 -41.79
CA ASP A 91 -10.18 24.17 -41.93
C ASP A 91 -8.91 25.04 -41.96
N LYS A 92 -7.73 24.45 -41.72
CA LYS A 92 -6.44 25.19 -41.53
C LYS A 92 -6.51 26.26 -40.46
N ASP A 93 -7.28 26.00 -39.39
CA ASP A 93 -7.50 26.90 -38.27
C ASP A 93 -6.46 26.63 -37.18
N GLU A 94 -5.33 27.33 -37.23
CA GLU A 94 -4.23 27.19 -36.27
C GLU A 94 -4.67 27.53 -34.84
N ARG A 95 -5.61 28.47 -34.67
CA ARG A 95 -6.10 28.86 -33.35
C ARG A 95 -6.88 27.75 -32.68
N LYS A 96 -7.82 27.12 -33.40
CA LYS A 96 -8.56 25.97 -32.90
C LYS A 96 -7.65 24.79 -32.62
N LEU A 97 -6.64 24.56 -33.46
CA LEU A 97 -5.65 23.50 -33.22
C LEU A 97 -4.87 23.74 -31.93
N GLN A 98 -4.51 24.98 -31.65
CA GLN A 98 -3.80 25.33 -30.41
C GLN A 98 -4.66 25.19 -29.16
N GLU A 99 -5.97 25.55 -29.26
CA GLU A 99 -6.93 25.30 -28.18
C GLU A 99 -7.05 23.81 -27.84
N VAL A 100 -7.21 22.95 -28.84
CA VAL A 100 -7.28 21.49 -28.66
C VAL A 100 -5.99 20.92 -28.06
N LEU A 101 -4.83 21.45 -28.48
CA LEU A 101 -3.54 21.05 -27.93
C LEU A 101 -3.44 21.35 -26.44
N GLU A 102 -3.87 22.53 -26.01
CA GLU A 102 -3.86 22.92 -24.59
C GLU A 102 -4.88 22.11 -23.77
N GLU A 103 -6.08 21.84 -24.29
CA GLU A 103 -7.05 20.95 -23.64
C GLU A 103 -6.48 19.53 -23.48
N THR A 104 -5.83 19.00 -24.51
CA THR A 104 -5.21 17.66 -24.47
C THR A 104 -4.06 17.57 -23.47
N LYS A 105 -3.24 18.62 -23.35
CA LYS A 105 -2.18 18.71 -22.34
C LYS A 105 -2.74 18.69 -20.92
N LYS A 106 -3.81 19.45 -20.66
CA LYS A 106 -4.49 19.46 -19.35
C LYS A 106 -5.03 18.09 -19.00
N LEU A 107 -5.75 17.46 -19.93
CA LEU A 107 -6.30 16.12 -19.72
C LEU A 107 -5.21 15.09 -19.44
N LYS A 108 -4.07 15.17 -20.16
CA LYS A 108 -2.92 14.30 -19.90
C LYS A 108 -2.35 14.49 -18.49
N ALA A 109 -2.28 15.72 -18.00
CA ALA A 109 -1.83 16.01 -16.65
C ALA A 109 -2.81 15.45 -15.60
N GLU A 110 -4.12 15.60 -15.79
CA GLU A 110 -5.14 15.03 -14.91
C GLU A 110 -5.08 13.49 -14.87
N ILE A 111 -4.91 12.85 -16.03
CA ILE A 111 -4.74 11.39 -16.08
C ILE A 111 -3.49 10.95 -15.31
N GLU A 112 -2.40 11.71 -15.40
CA GLU A 112 -1.17 11.38 -14.70
C GLU A 112 -1.33 11.57 -13.18
N GLU A 113 -2.01 12.62 -12.73
CA GLU A 113 -2.36 12.80 -11.31
C GLU A 113 -3.23 11.66 -10.78
N LEU A 114 -4.24 11.24 -11.54
CA LEU A 114 -5.09 10.10 -11.20
C LEU A 114 -4.29 8.79 -11.10
N LYS A 115 -3.38 8.55 -12.03
CA LYS A 115 -2.47 7.39 -11.97
C LYS A 115 -1.59 7.42 -10.72
N ILE A 116 -1.02 8.59 -10.41
CA ILE A 116 -0.21 8.75 -9.19
C ILE A 116 -1.05 8.43 -7.95
N SER A 117 -2.28 8.93 -7.86
CA SER A 117 -3.17 8.65 -6.72
C SER A 117 -3.51 7.17 -6.57
N LEU A 118 -3.63 6.43 -7.70
CA LEU A 118 -3.88 4.98 -7.69
C LEU A 118 -2.73 4.17 -7.08
N TYR A 119 -1.50 4.70 -7.11
CA TYR A 119 -0.28 3.99 -6.74
C TYR A 119 0.33 4.48 -5.43
N LYS A 120 -0.27 5.46 -4.77
CA LYS A 120 0.20 6.01 -3.51
C LYS A 120 -0.68 5.57 -2.35
N ASP A 121 -0.07 5.42 -1.18
CA ASP A 121 -0.78 5.27 0.09
C ASP A 121 -1.21 6.66 0.58
N GLU A 122 -2.48 6.83 0.87
CA GLU A 122 -3.09 8.12 1.22
C GLU A 122 -2.46 8.77 2.46
N LEU A 123 -2.00 7.97 3.43
CA LEU A 123 -1.42 8.47 4.66
C LEU A 123 0.04 8.86 4.52
N THR A 124 0.83 7.96 3.92
CA THR A 124 2.30 8.07 3.93
C THR A 124 2.88 8.61 2.63
N ASN A 125 2.08 8.68 1.56
CA ASN A 125 2.46 9.12 0.22
C ASN A 125 3.64 8.34 -0.42
N ILE A 126 4.01 7.19 0.13
CA ILE A 126 4.87 6.23 -0.54
C ILE A 126 4.03 5.32 -1.46
N HIS A 127 4.64 4.38 -2.15
CA HIS A 127 3.88 3.45 -2.98
C HIS A 127 2.96 2.56 -2.16
N ASN A 128 1.81 2.18 -2.73
CA ASN A 128 0.88 1.23 -2.15
C ASN A 128 1.11 -0.19 -2.71
N ARG A 129 0.39 -1.17 -2.16
CA ARG A 129 0.47 -2.57 -2.58
C ARG A 129 0.15 -2.77 -4.07
N LYS A 130 -0.81 -2.00 -4.62
CA LYS A 130 -1.17 -2.08 -6.04
C LYS A 130 0.02 -1.72 -6.93
N TRP A 131 0.78 -0.70 -6.57
CA TRP A 131 1.99 -0.31 -7.29
C TRP A 131 3.03 -1.43 -7.34
N LEU A 132 3.24 -2.15 -6.21
CA LEU A 132 4.14 -3.31 -6.17
C LEU A 132 3.72 -4.37 -7.21
N HIS A 133 2.43 -4.71 -7.23
CA HIS A 133 1.91 -5.70 -8.17
C HIS A 133 2.07 -5.24 -9.61
N ASP A 134 1.65 -4.02 -9.95
CA ASP A 134 1.65 -3.54 -11.33
C ASP A 134 3.07 -3.24 -11.84
N THR A 135 4.05 -2.98 -10.94
CA THR A 135 5.44 -2.66 -11.30
C THR A 135 6.36 -3.86 -11.33
N TYR A 136 6.15 -4.87 -10.49
CA TYR A 136 7.10 -5.98 -10.33
C TYR A 136 6.54 -7.34 -10.72
N ILE A 137 5.22 -7.47 -10.79
CA ILE A 137 4.55 -8.75 -11.04
C ILE A 137 3.88 -8.73 -12.42
N ASP A 138 4.18 -9.74 -13.20
CA ASP A 138 3.53 -9.97 -14.48
C ASP A 138 2.06 -10.35 -14.28
N HIS A 139 1.16 -9.67 -14.98
CA HIS A 139 -0.29 -9.81 -14.81
C HIS A 139 -0.82 -11.19 -15.19
N ASP A 140 -0.22 -11.82 -16.20
CA ASP A 140 -0.68 -13.09 -16.75
C ASP A 140 -0.18 -14.27 -15.92
N THR A 141 1.12 -14.22 -15.56
CA THR A 141 1.78 -15.33 -14.84
C THR A 141 1.73 -15.18 -13.33
N ARG A 142 1.40 -14.01 -12.79
CA ARG A 142 1.43 -13.66 -11.35
C ARG A 142 2.82 -13.85 -10.72
N ARG A 143 3.88 -13.69 -11.52
CA ARG A 143 5.27 -13.92 -11.14
C ARG A 143 6.11 -12.68 -11.36
N PHE A 144 7.22 -12.58 -10.64
CA PHE A 144 8.17 -11.49 -10.87
C PHE A 144 8.67 -11.49 -12.33
N HIS A 145 8.67 -10.34 -12.97
CA HIS A 145 9.23 -10.18 -14.32
C HIS A 145 10.68 -9.64 -14.31
N THR A 146 11.20 -9.29 -13.13
CA THR A 146 12.56 -8.80 -12.88
C THR A 146 13.28 -9.69 -11.87
N THR A 147 14.55 -9.35 -11.57
CA THR A 147 15.38 -9.95 -10.52
C THR A 147 15.76 -8.85 -9.53
N GLY A 148 15.90 -9.20 -8.25
CA GLY A 148 16.30 -8.23 -7.22
C GLY A 148 16.19 -8.80 -5.81
N ILE A 149 16.04 -7.91 -4.84
CA ILE A 149 15.84 -8.27 -3.43
C ILE A 149 14.58 -7.58 -2.90
N LEU A 150 13.74 -8.35 -2.22
CA LEU A 150 12.60 -7.87 -1.47
C LEU A 150 12.94 -7.90 0.01
N ALA A 151 12.70 -6.79 0.70
CA ALA A 151 12.71 -6.73 2.15
C ALA A 151 11.29 -6.52 2.66
N ILE A 152 10.84 -7.38 3.58
CA ILE A 152 9.62 -7.13 4.37
C ILE A 152 10.02 -6.49 5.70
N ILE A 153 9.24 -5.53 6.16
CA ILE A 153 9.53 -4.69 7.32
C ILE A 153 8.26 -4.54 8.15
N ASP A 154 8.36 -4.71 9.46
CA ASP A 154 7.25 -4.60 10.43
C ASP A 154 7.67 -3.69 11.59
N LEU A 155 6.82 -2.73 11.96
CA LEU A 155 7.10 -1.80 13.06
C LEU A 155 6.90 -2.48 14.41
N ASN A 156 7.95 -2.52 15.22
CA ASN A 156 7.85 -3.12 16.54
C ASN A 156 7.01 -2.25 17.48
N TYR A 157 6.12 -2.90 18.21
CA TYR A 157 5.27 -2.26 19.23
C TYR A 157 4.31 -1.17 18.71
N PHE A 158 4.08 -1.08 17.40
CA PHE A 158 3.23 -0.04 16.82
C PHE A 158 1.80 -0.05 17.40
N LYS A 159 1.25 -1.24 17.65
CA LYS A 159 -0.04 -1.37 18.34
C LYS A 159 -0.02 -0.70 19.72
N ILE A 160 1.05 -0.88 20.49
CA ILE A 160 1.17 -0.29 21.84
C ILE A 160 1.24 1.24 21.74
N VAL A 161 1.95 1.80 20.73
CA VAL A 161 1.93 3.24 20.46
C VAL A 161 0.51 3.75 20.21
N ASN A 162 -0.26 3.04 19.39
CA ASN A 162 -1.65 3.40 19.14
C ASN A 162 -2.52 3.33 20.40
N ASP A 163 -2.32 2.28 21.21
CA ASP A 163 -3.13 2.05 22.40
C ASP A 163 -2.83 3.10 23.51
N ILE A 164 -1.57 3.52 23.65
CA ILE A 164 -1.15 4.53 24.66
C ILE A 164 -1.40 5.96 24.17
N HIS A 165 -1.02 6.28 22.93
CA HIS A 165 -0.96 7.65 22.43
C HIS A 165 -2.06 8.01 21.43
N GLY A 166 -2.87 7.02 21.03
CA GLY A 166 -3.95 7.17 20.04
C GLY A 166 -3.48 7.12 18.59
N HIS A 167 -4.44 6.88 17.69
CA HIS A 167 -4.19 6.67 16.26
C HIS A 167 -3.57 7.87 15.55
N ILE A 168 -3.92 9.10 15.98
CA ILE A 168 -3.36 10.33 15.38
C ILE A 168 -1.83 10.39 15.53
N LEU A 169 -1.30 9.91 16.68
CA LEU A 169 0.15 9.83 16.84
C LEU A 169 0.72 8.64 16.05
N GLY A 170 0.03 7.51 16.02
CA GLY A 170 0.39 6.38 15.19
C GLY A 170 0.53 6.75 13.71
N ASP A 171 -0.41 7.53 13.18
CA ASP A 171 -0.35 8.04 11.80
C ASP A 171 0.90 8.90 11.56
N LYS A 172 1.24 9.79 12.50
CA LYS A 172 2.48 10.58 12.42
C LYS A 172 3.74 9.71 12.48
N VAL A 173 3.71 8.62 13.24
CA VAL A 173 4.81 7.64 13.29
C VAL A 173 4.93 6.95 11.92
N LEU A 174 3.86 6.51 11.31
CA LEU A 174 3.87 5.90 9.98
C LEU A 174 4.43 6.85 8.92
N ILE A 175 3.99 8.11 8.92
CA ILE A 175 4.51 9.14 8.02
C ILE A 175 6.01 9.36 8.25
N PHE A 176 6.45 9.46 9.51
CA PHE A 176 7.86 9.64 9.85
C PHE A 176 8.71 8.46 9.36
N ILE A 177 8.28 7.23 9.59
CA ILE A 177 8.99 6.02 9.18
C ILE A 177 9.05 5.92 7.65
N ALA A 178 7.93 6.15 6.97
CA ALA A 178 7.86 6.15 5.51
C ALA A 178 8.83 7.17 4.88
N ASP A 179 8.92 8.38 5.45
CA ASP A 179 9.88 9.40 5.03
C ASP A 179 11.35 8.91 5.15
N ARG A 180 11.67 8.16 6.23
CA ARG A 180 13.00 7.58 6.39
C ARG A 180 13.32 6.51 5.36
N PHE A 181 12.36 5.65 5.07
CA PHE A 181 12.50 4.64 4.03
C PHE A 181 12.66 5.28 2.63
N GLN A 182 11.81 6.24 2.30
CA GLN A 182 11.84 6.93 1.01
C GLN A 182 13.17 7.68 0.77
N LYS A 183 13.78 8.26 1.81
CA LYS A 183 15.09 8.92 1.74
C LYS A 183 16.25 7.99 1.43
N SER A 184 16.06 6.68 1.53
CA SER A 184 17.04 5.70 1.11
C SER A 184 17.24 5.64 -0.41
N GLY A 185 16.28 6.18 -1.17
CA GLY A 185 16.27 6.18 -2.63
C GLY A 185 15.80 4.87 -3.27
N PHE A 186 15.37 3.88 -2.47
CA PHE A 186 14.81 2.63 -2.95
C PHE A 186 13.29 2.65 -2.96
N ASP A 187 12.70 1.84 -3.83
CA ASP A 187 11.26 1.70 -3.90
C ASP A 187 10.69 1.19 -2.59
N THR A 188 9.83 2.01 -1.99
CA THR A 188 9.26 1.75 -0.69
C THR A 188 7.75 1.70 -0.81
N ILE A 189 7.17 0.65 -0.29
CA ILE A 189 5.76 0.31 -0.42
C ILE A 189 5.16 0.13 0.98
N ARG A 190 4.02 0.75 1.25
CA ARG A 190 3.19 0.39 2.39
C ARG A 190 2.33 -0.81 2.02
N TYR A 191 2.68 -1.97 2.57
CA TYR A 191 2.07 -3.24 2.20
C TYR A 191 0.80 -3.54 3.02
N GLY A 192 0.77 -3.11 4.27
CA GLY A 192 -0.35 -3.25 5.20
C GLY A 192 -0.26 -2.18 6.30
N GLY A 193 -1.04 -2.26 7.35
CA GLY A 193 -1.13 -1.27 8.43
C GLY A 193 0.21 -0.68 8.88
N ASP A 194 1.06 -1.49 9.50
CA ASP A 194 2.42 -1.19 9.98
C ASP A 194 3.52 -2.00 9.25
N GLU A 195 3.14 -2.63 8.13
CA GLU A 195 4.02 -3.43 7.30
C GLU A 195 4.45 -2.66 6.05
N PHE A 196 5.73 -2.72 5.74
CA PHE A 196 6.34 -2.11 4.57
C PHE A 196 7.13 -3.13 3.76
N ILE A 197 7.26 -2.87 2.47
CA ILE A 197 8.17 -3.60 1.60
C ILE A 197 9.15 -2.58 1.00
N MET A 198 10.41 -2.97 0.92
CA MET A 198 11.44 -2.23 0.19
C MET A 198 12.02 -3.13 -0.89
N MET A 199 12.06 -2.60 -2.12
CA MET A 199 12.60 -3.31 -3.28
C MET A 199 13.98 -2.78 -3.61
N PHE A 200 14.90 -3.70 -3.88
CA PHE A 200 16.26 -3.38 -4.29
C PHE A 200 16.55 -3.98 -5.65
N GLU A 201 17.25 -3.22 -6.47
CA GLU A 201 17.67 -3.63 -7.81
C GLU A 201 18.67 -4.79 -7.77
N GLU A 202 18.84 -5.47 -8.91
CA GLU A 202 19.70 -6.66 -9.06
C GLU A 202 21.15 -6.42 -8.66
N GLU A 203 21.67 -5.19 -8.87
CA GLU A 203 23.04 -4.78 -8.54
C GLU A 203 23.29 -4.70 -7.03
N ILE A 204 22.25 -4.71 -6.22
CA ILE A 204 22.35 -4.68 -4.77
C ILE A 204 22.46 -6.11 -4.24
N SER A 205 23.57 -6.45 -3.59
CA SER A 205 23.71 -7.74 -2.90
C SER A 205 22.87 -7.80 -1.61
N GLU A 206 22.46 -9.00 -1.21
CA GLU A 206 21.73 -9.22 0.06
C GLU A 206 22.48 -8.60 1.25
N LYS A 207 23.80 -8.74 1.31
CA LYS A 207 24.65 -8.13 2.34
C LYS A 207 24.57 -6.59 2.34
N LYS A 208 24.45 -5.97 1.16
CA LYS A 208 24.33 -4.51 1.03
C LYS A 208 22.94 -4.06 1.45
N ALA A 209 21.88 -4.78 1.05
CA ALA A 209 20.49 -4.51 1.48
C ALA A 209 20.37 -4.59 3.02
N LEU A 210 20.93 -5.62 3.66
CA LEU A 210 20.97 -5.75 5.11
C LEU A 210 21.68 -4.56 5.79
N LYS A 211 22.81 -4.09 5.23
CA LYS A 211 23.52 -2.92 5.77
C LYS A 211 22.68 -1.64 5.66
N ILE A 212 21.99 -1.43 4.55
CA ILE A 212 21.13 -0.28 4.32
C ILE A 212 19.99 -0.27 5.33
N LEU A 213 19.26 -1.39 5.46
CA LEU A 213 18.15 -1.51 6.40
C LEU A 213 18.59 -1.32 7.85
N ASN A 214 19.76 -1.88 8.23
CA ASN A 214 20.31 -1.65 9.56
C ASN A 214 20.68 -0.17 9.77
N ALA A 215 21.26 0.52 8.79
CA ALA A 215 21.58 1.94 8.90
C ALA A 215 20.31 2.79 9.10
N ILE A 216 19.22 2.50 8.36
CA ILE A 216 17.94 3.16 8.53
C ILE A 216 17.38 2.88 9.93
N ARG A 217 17.47 1.64 10.42
CA ARG A 217 17.01 1.26 11.76
C ARG A 217 17.76 2.01 12.85
N GLU A 218 19.08 2.14 12.74
CA GLU A 218 19.89 2.89 13.70
C GLU A 218 19.56 4.39 13.66
N ASP A 219 19.30 4.97 12.49
CA ASP A 219 18.84 6.36 12.40
C ASP A 219 17.50 6.53 13.11
N ILE A 220 16.53 5.64 12.91
CA ILE A 220 15.23 5.69 13.58
C ILE A 220 15.38 5.51 15.10
N LEU A 221 16.18 4.52 15.53
CA LEU A 221 16.45 4.29 16.96
C LEU A 221 17.12 5.49 17.65
N SER A 222 17.87 6.30 16.92
CA SER A 222 18.50 7.51 17.43
C SER A 222 17.51 8.66 17.68
N LYS A 223 16.27 8.56 17.20
CA LYS A 223 15.27 9.64 17.27
C LYS A 223 14.25 9.35 18.35
N LYS A 224 14.08 10.34 19.24
CA LYS A 224 12.98 10.33 20.20
C LYS A 224 11.74 10.96 19.58
N ILE A 225 10.67 10.21 19.52
CA ILE A 225 9.37 10.68 19.06
C ILE A 225 8.62 11.24 20.26
N LYS A 226 8.13 12.48 20.14
CA LYS A 226 7.41 13.18 21.20
C LYS A 226 5.97 12.71 21.25
N GLY A 227 5.59 12.01 22.31
CA GLY A 227 4.22 11.64 22.61
C GLY A 227 3.47 12.76 23.32
N ARG A 228 2.27 12.45 23.87
CA ARG A 228 1.44 13.41 24.60
C ARG A 228 2.11 13.83 25.91
N ASP A 229 2.53 12.88 26.73
CA ASP A 229 3.08 13.09 28.07
C ASP A 229 4.52 12.56 28.23
N SER A 230 5.05 11.89 27.23
CA SER A 230 6.34 11.23 27.23
C SER A 230 6.98 11.20 25.84
N SER A 231 8.24 10.80 25.76
CA SER A 231 8.92 10.54 24.49
C SER A 231 9.26 9.07 24.37
N PHE A 232 9.15 8.51 23.18
CA PHE A 232 9.46 7.10 22.95
C PHE A 232 10.33 6.91 21.70
N ILE A 233 10.88 5.72 21.56
CA ILE A 233 11.73 5.33 20.42
C ILE A 233 11.01 4.25 19.64
N MET A 234 10.98 4.39 18.31
CA MET A 234 10.46 3.34 17.41
C MET A 234 11.60 2.47 16.91
N SER A 235 11.26 1.21 16.68
CA SER A 235 12.11 0.28 15.94
C SER A 235 11.29 -0.50 14.94
N PHE A 236 11.97 -1.18 14.04
CA PHE A 236 11.34 -2.13 13.12
C PHE A 236 12.17 -3.40 13.00
N SER A 237 11.51 -4.46 12.61
CA SER A 237 12.12 -5.74 12.25
C SER A 237 12.03 -5.93 10.75
N PHE A 238 12.99 -6.63 10.17
CA PHE A 238 13.00 -6.87 8.74
C PHE A 238 13.61 -8.22 8.37
N GLY A 239 13.21 -8.72 7.21
CA GLY A 239 13.83 -9.85 6.56
C GLY A 239 13.99 -9.61 5.08
N VAL A 240 15.04 -10.12 4.48
CA VAL A 240 15.34 -9.94 3.06
C VAL A 240 15.35 -11.27 2.34
N ALA A 241 14.80 -11.30 1.11
CA ALA A 241 14.84 -12.45 0.23
C ALA A 241 15.18 -12.01 -1.19
N GLN A 242 16.08 -12.75 -1.82
CA GLN A 242 16.37 -12.56 -3.24
C GLN A 242 15.24 -13.19 -4.07
N TYR A 243 14.81 -12.49 -5.11
CA TYR A 243 13.85 -13.00 -6.09
C TYR A 243 14.45 -12.95 -7.49
N LYS A 244 13.97 -13.83 -8.35
CA LYS A 244 14.33 -13.91 -9.77
C LYS A 244 13.07 -13.85 -10.60
N LYS A 245 13.24 -13.47 -11.87
CA LYS A 245 12.17 -13.57 -12.85
C LYS A 245 11.58 -14.97 -12.85
N GLY A 246 10.27 -15.06 -12.73
CA GLY A 246 9.52 -16.32 -12.64
C GLY A 246 9.19 -16.81 -11.23
N ASP A 247 9.74 -16.18 -10.18
CA ASP A 247 9.38 -16.51 -8.79
C ASP A 247 7.99 -15.96 -8.45
N GLU A 248 7.30 -16.62 -7.52
CA GLU A 248 6.02 -16.16 -7.00
C GLU A 248 6.21 -15.18 -5.84
N LEU A 249 5.47 -14.06 -5.85
CA LEU A 249 5.54 -13.05 -4.80
C LEU A 249 5.29 -13.65 -3.41
N SER A 250 4.27 -14.49 -3.27
CA SER A 250 3.91 -15.15 -2.01
C SER A 250 5.07 -15.99 -1.44
N SER A 251 5.78 -16.70 -2.29
CA SER A 251 6.93 -17.53 -1.89
C SER A 251 8.09 -16.66 -1.39
N ILE A 252 8.37 -15.55 -2.06
CA ILE A 252 9.45 -14.64 -1.67
C ILE A 252 9.10 -13.87 -0.40
N VAL A 253 7.84 -13.42 -0.26
CA VAL A 253 7.34 -12.78 0.97
C VAL A 253 7.48 -13.73 2.15
N ASN A 254 7.06 -15.00 2.02
CA ASN A 254 7.18 -16.00 3.09
C ASN A 254 8.64 -16.25 3.50
N LEU A 255 9.57 -16.27 2.53
CA LEU A 255 11.01 -16.42 2.83
C LEU A 255 11.56 -15.21 3.59
N ALA A 256 11.16 -14.00 3.20
CA ALA A 256 11.55 -12.77 3.87
C ALA A 256 10.91 -12.69 5.28
N ASP A 257 9.64 -13.04 5.42
CA ASP A 257 8.92 -13.04 6.70
C ASP A 257 9.58 -13.97 7.73
N ALA A 258 9.96 -15.19 7.32
CA ALA A 258 10.67 -16.12 8.20
C ALA A 258 12.01 -15.54 8.71
N LYS A 259 12.70 -14.72 7.93
CA LYS A 259 13.92 -14.00 8.35
C LYS A 259 13.59 -12.81 9.24
N MET A 260 12.54 -12.07 8.94
CA MET A 260 12.05 -10.96 9.75
C MET A 260 11.64 -11.43 11.15
N TYR A 261 10.99 -12.57 11.26
CA TYR A 261 10.65 -13.13 12.58
C TYR A 261 11.87 -13.37 13.46
N LYS A 262 12.96 -13.89 12.89
CA LYS A 262 14.24 -14.07 13.62
C LYS A 262 14.86 -12.74 14.03
N ASP A 263 14.83 -11.76 13.13
CA ASP A 263 15.31 -10.40 13.43
C ASP A 263 14.47 -9.75 14.54
N LYS A 264 13.14 -9.98 14.53
CA LYS A 264 12.21 -9.49 15.56
C LYS A 264 12.55 -10.01 16.96
N GLU A 265 12.96 -11.28 17.08
CA GLU A 265 13.43 -11.84 18.35
C GLU A 265 14.73 -11.18 18.83
N GLN A 266 15.63 -10.84 17.91
CA GLN A 266 16.91 -10.22 18.27
C GLN A 266 16.72 -8.74 18.65
N ILE A 267 15.98 -7.97 17.86
CA ILE A 267 15.79 -6.55 18.12
C ILE A 267 14.96 -6.31 19.41
N LYS A 268 13.99 -7.17 19.71
CA LYS A 268 13.23 -7.11 20.96
C LYS A 268 14.08 -7.35 22.21
N LYS A 269 15.15 -8.15 22.11
CA LYS A 269 16.14 -8.27 23.21
C LYS A 269 16.94 -6.98 23.41
N ARG A 270 17.23 -6.26 22.35
CA ARG A 270 17.98 -4.99 22.38
C ARG A 270 17.09 -3.80 22.79
N VAL A 271 15.84 -3.82 22.32
CA VAL A 271 14.82 -2.79 22.58
C VAL A 271 13.58 -3.52 23.14
N PRO A 272 13.58 -3.88 24.42
CA PRO A 272 12.56 -4.79 24.98
C PRO A 272 11.19 -4.14 25.13
N ASP A 273 11.11 -2.81 25.09
CA ASP A 273 9.87 -2.08 25.21
C ASP A 273 9.95 -0.73 24.48
N ILE A 274 8.81 -0.06 24.33
CA ILE A 274 8.76 1.36 23.98
C ILE A 274 9.39 2.08 25.19
N THR A 275 10.66 2.42 25.08
CA THR A 275 11.35 3.14 26.14
C THR A 275 10.72 4.53 26.27
N ILE A 276 9.92 4.69 27.30
CA ILE A 276 9.27 5.94 27.68
C ILE A 276 10.29 6.84 28.35
#